data_e01ab9602e7da3de096f75b1a88df209
#
_entry.id   e01ab9602e7da3de096f75b1a88df209
#
_cell.length_a   1.000
_cell.length_b   1.000
_cell.length_c   1.000
_cell.angle_alpha   90.00
_cell.angle_beta   90.00
_cell.angle_gamma   90.00
#
_symmetry.space_group_name_H-M   'P 1'
#
loop_
_entity.id
_entity.type
_entity.pdbx_description
1 polymer ?
#
loop_
_entity_poly.entity_id
_entity_poly.type
_entity_poly.pdbx_seq_one_letter_code
_entity_poly.pdbx_strand_id
1 'polypeptide(L)'
;VLARLPDECIDCVVTSPPYYMKRQYLGGGIGLEATYQEYIDNLLAIIKEVHRVLKTLGSFWLNIGDSYKNKQLLNIPHRVAIRMQDEQNWILRNTVVWDKMKGAMSQSKDSLGCEYEPMFHFVKKKTGYYYNSDAVRKKPRSARVANGAVVSATGVSGVRYRRKIELSTELTEEQRISAYKALDDVLERIKKGELSDFRMVIKGANQRVTNGNTSNLSGRAKELQDKGFYFLFYNPNGSMISDVWQIVPEDTQGRKLHFAPFPEDLVKTPIILTCPPGGIV
;
A
#
# COMPACT_ATOMS: atom_id res chain seq x y z
N VAL A 1 -25.90 16.45 4.18
CA VAL A 1 -24.96 16.75 5.28
C VAL A 1 -23.75 17.50 4.74
N LEU A 2 -23.03 16.97 3.75
CA LEU A 2 -21.79 17.60 3.22
C LEU A 2 -21.98 19.07 2.80
N ALA A 3 -23.08 19.39 2.13
CA ALA A 3 -23.39 20.75 1.67
C ALA A 3 -23.52 21.80 2.81
N ARG A 4 -23.61 21.36 4.07
CA ARG A 4 -23.68 22.25 5.25
C ARG A 4 -22.31 22.46 5.92
N LEU A 5 -21.31 21.70 5.50
CA LEU A 5 -19.95 21.82 6.04
C LEU A 5 -19.19 22.92 5.29
N PRO A 6 -18.35 23.69 6.00
CA PRO A 6 -17.46 24.65 5.36
C PRO A 6 -16.47 23.96 4.42
N ASP A 7 -15.90 24.73 3.51
CA ASP A 7 -14.81 24.28 2.68
C ASP A 7 -13.58 23.97 3.55
N GLU A 8 -12.79 22.99 3.14
CA GLU A 8 -11.51 22.66 3.75
C GLU A 8 -11.51 22.49 5.28
N CYS A 9 -12.57 21.86 5.83
CA CYS A 9 -12.70 21.66 7.28
C CYS A 9 -12.30 20.25 7.75
N ILE A 10 -12.20 19.25 6.85
CA ILE A 10 -11.96 17.83 7.20
C ILE A 10 -10.53 17.45 6.83
N ASP A 11 -9.84 16.73 7.72
CA ASP A 11 -8.47 16.25 7.51
C ASP A 11 -8.43 14.90 6.79
N CYS A 12 -9.34 14.00 7.13
CA CYS A 12 -9.38 12.66 6.55
C CYS A 12 -10.83 12.21 6.32
N VAL A 13 -11.12 11.66 5.15
CA VAL A 13 -12.40 11.01 4.85
C VAL A 13 -12.15 9.55 4.54
N VAL A 14 -12.90 8.66 5.20
CA VAL A 14 -12.91 7.21 4.90
C VAL A 14 -14.35 6.80 4.69
N THR A 15 -14.68 6.22 3.53
CA THR A 15 -16.05 5.84 3.23
C THR A 15 -16.15 4.61 2.32
N SER A 16 -17.29 3.93 2.44
CA SER A 16 -17.74 2.89 1.52
C SER A 16 -19.19 3.22 1.12
N PRO A 17 -19.41 3.82 -0.06
CA PRO A 17 -20.76 4.17 -0.52
C PRO A 17 -21.59 2.90 -0.81
N PRO A 18 -22.91 3.00 -0.93
CA PRO A 18 -23.73 1.90 -1.44
C PRO A 18 -23.22 1.43 -2.81
N TYR A 19 -23.05 0.11 -2.99
CA TYR A 19 -22.56 -0.44 -4.26
C TYR A 19 -23.68 -0.60 -5.27
N TYR A 20 -23.35 -0.45 -6.55
CA TYR A 20 -24.32 -0.59 -7.64
C TYR A 20 -24.99 -1.96 -7.64
N MET A 21 -26.34 -1.97 -7.60
CA MET A 21 -27.21 -3.15 -7.66
C MET A 21 -26.93 -4.22 -6.58
N LYS A 22 -26.31 -3.85 -5.47
CA LYS A 22 -26.03 -4.82 -4.39
C LYS A 22 -27.10 -4.81 -3.31
N ARG A 23 -27.60 -3.63 -2.92
CA ARG A 23 -28.52 -3.51 -1.77
C ARG A 23 -29.47 -2.32 -1.93
N GLN A 24 -30.67 -2.49 -1.42
CA GLN A 24 -31.63 -1.41 -1.25
C GLN A 24 -31.61 -0.95 0.20
N TYR A 25 -31.34 0.32 0.42
CA TYR A 25 -31.37 0.94 1.74
C TYR A 25 -32.71 1.62 1.99
N LEU A 26 -33.19 1.56 3.26
CA LEU A 26 -34.38 2.29 3.67
C LEU A 26 -34.12 3.80 3.55
N GLY A 27 -34.99 4.52 2.86
CA GLY A 27 -34.84 5.97 2.67
C GLY A 27 -34.23 6.40 1.33
N GLY A 28 -33.95 5.46 0.44
CA GLY A 28 -33.38 5.76 -0.89
C GLY A 28 -31.87 5.99 -0.84
N GLY A 29 -31.32 6.59 -1.90
CA GLY A 29 -29.88 6.87 -2.05
C GLY A 29 -29.37 6.37 -3.39
N ILE A 30 -28.05 6.43 -3.56
CA ILE A 30 -27.36 5.89 -4.74
C ILE A 30 -27.26 4.35 -4.65
N GLY A 31 -27.06 3.69 -5.80
CA GLY A 31 -26.79 2.26 -5.93
C GLY A 31 -27.89 1.47 -6.65
N LEU A 32 -29.02 2.11 -6.98
CA LEU A 32 -30.15 1.47 -7.69
C LEU A 32 -30.52 2.19 -9.00
N GLU A 33 -29.59 2.95 -9.55
CA GLU A 33 -29.75 3.63 -10.83
C GLU A 33 -29.99 2.62 -11.97
N ALA A 34 -30.66 3.04 -13.04
CA ALA A 34 -30.97 2.17 -14.18
C ALA A 34 -29.70 1.68 -14.89
N THR A 35 -28.65 2.51 -14.87
CA THR A 35 -27.35 2.20 -15.48
C THR A 35 -26.20 2.43 -14.52
N TYR A 36 -25.08 1.68 -14.68
CA TYR A 36 -23.90 1.90 -13.86
C TYR A 36 -23.23 3.25 -14.16
N GLN A 37 -23.46 3.80 -15.36
CA GLN A 37 -22.99 5.13 -15.73
C GLN A 37 -23.65 6.20 -14.86
N GLU A 38 -24.99 6.18 -14.75
CA GLU A 38 -25.73 7.08 -13.86
C GLU A 38 -25.30 6.94 -12.39
N TYR A 39 -25.06 5.71 -11.94
CA TYR A 39 -24.52 5.48 -10.61
C TYR A 39 -23.17 6.16 -10.41
N ILE A 40 -22.25 5.99 -11.37
CA ILE A 40 -20.93 6.62 -11.33
C ILE A 40 -21.06 8.15 -11.33
N ASP A 41 -21.93 8.72 -12.18
CA ASP A 41 -22.16 10.16 -12.25
C ASP A 41 -22.67 10.71 -10.91
N ASN A 42 -23.65 10.04 -10.30
CA ASN A 42 -24.18 10.41 -8.99
C ASN A 42 -23.12 10.31 -7.88
N LEU A 43 -22.33 9.26 -7.91
CA LEU A 43 -21.23 9.08 -6.94
C LEU A 43 -20.16 10.16 -7.09
N LEU A 44 -19.78 10.50 -8.32
CA LEU A 44 -18.81 11.56 -8.60
C LEU A 44 -19.33 12.95 -8.17
N ALA A 45 -20.64 13.22 -8.27
CA ALA A 45 -21.22 14.43 -7.74
C ALA A 45 -21.05 14.53 -6.21
N ILE A 46 -21.24 13.42 -5.48
CA ILE A 46 -20.98 13.35 -4.04
C ILE A 46 -19.50 13.51 -3.73
N ILE A 47 -18.62 12.85 -4.49
CA ILE A 47 -17.15 12.92 -4.31
C ILE A 47 -16.63 14.35 -4.56
N LYS A 48 -17.27 15.11 -5.45
CA LYS A 48 -16.96 16.54 -5.64
C LYS A 48 -17.22 17.36 -4.37
N GLU A 49 -18.27 17.05 -3.62
CA GLU A 49 -18.51 17.69 -2.32
C GLU A 49 -17.50 17.22 -1.25
N VAL A 50 -17.09 15.93 -1.28
CA VAL A 50 -15.97 15.46 -0.45
C VAL A 50 -14.70 16.24 -0.76
N HIS A 51 -14.41 16.47 -2.05
CA HIS A 51 -13.26 17.29 -2.46
C HIS A 51 -13.33 18.71 -1.91
N ARG A 52 -14.51 19.35 -1.91
CA ARG A 52 -14.70 20.70 -1.38
C ARG A 52 -14.42 20.78 0.13
N VAL A 53 -15.00 19.87 0.92
CA VAL A 53 -14.88 19.90 2.39
C VAL A 53 -13.56 19.35 2.90
N LEU A 54 -12.84 18.55 2.13
CA LEU A 54 -11.53 18.03 2.49
C LEU A 54 -10.50 19.16 2.42
N LYS A 55 -9.63 19.29 3.42
CA LYS A 55 -8.50 20.23 3.41
C LYS A 55 -7.58 19.97 2.21
N THR A 56 -6.87 21.01 1.77
CA THR A 56 -5.90 20.91 0.68
C THR A 56 -4.83 19.82 0.91
N LEU A 57 -4.43 19.60 2.17
CA LEU A 57 -3.48 18.56 2.58
C LEU A 57 -4.16 17.33 3.21
N GLY A 58 -5.47 17.22 3.07
CA GLY A 58 -6.25 16.10 3.57
C GLY A 58 -6.14 14.85 2.69
N SER A 59 -6.60 13.72 3.21
CA SER A 59 -6.61 12.43 2.54
C SER A 59 -8.02 11.85 2.43
N PHE A 60 -8.32 11.23 1.29
CA PHE A 60 -9.58 10.56 1.03
C PHE A 60 -9.36 9.07 0.74
N TRP A 61 -10.06 8.21 1.48
CA TRP A 61 -10.04 6.77 1.32
C TRP A 61 -11.42 6.27 0.89
N LEU A 62 -11.46 5.64 -0.28
CA LEU A 62 -12.68 5.12 -0.88
C LEU A 62 -12.61 3.60 -1.01
N ASN A 63 -13.41 2.88 -0.23
CA ASN A 63 -13.66 1.46 -0.43
C ASN A 63 -14.91 1.29 -1.30
N ILE A 64 -14.83 0.54 -2.38
CA ILE A 64 -15.96 0.33 -3.28
C ILE A 64 -15.84 -1.03 -3.96
N GLY A 65 -16.91 -1.82 -3.88
CA GLY A 65 -17.00 -3.13 -4.54
C GLY A 65 -17.54 -3.05 -5.96
N ASP A 66 -17.29 -4.10 -6.72
CA ASP A 66 -17.75 -4.22 -8.10
C ASP A 66 -19.05 -5.03 -8.23
N SER A 67 -19.66 -4.95 -9.39
CA SER A 67 -20.88 -5.65 -9.74
C SER A 67 -20.80 -6.31 -11.10
N TYR A 68 -21.60 -7.36 -11.30
CA TYR A 68 -21.78 -8.03 -12.58
C TYR A 68 -23.13 -7.65 -13.21
N LYS A 69 -23.16 -7.51 -14.53
CA LYS A 69 -24.39 -7.42 -15.33
C LYS A 69 -24.22 -8.30 -16.57
N ASN A 70 -25.17 -9.20 -16.81
CA ASN A 70 -25.14 -10.12 -17.97
C ASN A 70 -23.79 -10.87 -18.05
N LYS A 71 -23.30 -11.44 -16.96
CA LYS A 71 -21.99 -12.14 -16.83
C LYS A 71 -20.75 -11.26 -17.04
N GLN A 72 -20.90 -9.98 -17.25
CA GLN A 72 -19.80 -9.05 -17.42
C GLN A 72 -19.50 -8.33 -16.12
N LEU A 73 -18.25 -8.35 -15.67
CA LEU A 73 -17.75 -7.51 -14.58
C LEU A 73 -17.74 -6.06 -15.05
N LEU A 74 -18.41 -5.17 -14.33
CA LEU A 74 -18.59 -3.78 -14.76
C LEU A 74 -17.37 -2.90 -14.52
N ASN A 75 -16.44 -3.33 -13.69
CA ASN A 75 -15.20 -2.61 -13.36
C ASN A 75 -15.46 -1.20 -12.77
N ILE A 76 -16.54 -1.08 -12.01
CA ILE A 76 -17.01 0.19 -11.42
C ILE A 76 -15.95 0.87 -10.56
N PRO A 77 -15.25 0.18 -9.65
CA PRO A 77 -14.23 0.80 -8.80
C PRO A 77 -13.17 1.56 -9.57
N HIS A 78 -12.63 0.93 -10.63
CA HIS A 78 -11.57 1.53 -11.43
C HIS A 78 -12.10 2.63 -12.35
N ARG A 79 -13.33 2.52 -12.86
CA ARG A 79 -13.98 3.60 -13.63
C ARG A 79 -14.16 4.85 -12.78
N VAL A 80 -14.60 4.70 -11.52
CA VAL A 80 -14.73 5.80 -10.56
C VAL A 80 -13.35 6.41 -10.30
N ALA A 81 -12.34 5.59 -9.99
CA ALA A 81 -10.99 6.08 -9.68
C ALA A 81 -10.35 6.85 -10.85
N ILE A 82 -10.50 6.36 -12.09
CA ILE A 82 -9.99 7.02 -13.30
C ILE A 82 -10.70 8.37 -13.51
N ARG A 83 -12.03 8.38 -13.45
CA ARG A 83 -12.79 9.63 -13.63
C ARG A 83 -12.53 10.67 -12.54
N MET A 84 -12.28 10.23 -11.30
CA MET A 84 -11.84 11.14 -10.22
C MET A 84 -10.50 11.82 -10.56
N GLN A 85 -9.56 11.10 -11.15
CA GLN A 85 -8.28 11.65 -11.60
C GLN A 85 -8.46 12.63 -12.78
N ASP A 86 -9.21 12.20 -13.78
CA ASP A 86 -9.32 12.92 -15.06
C ASP A 86 -10.24 14.14 -14.97
N GLU A 87 -11.33 14.06 -14.19
CA GLU A 87 -12.39 15.06 -14.17
C GLU A 87 -12.37 15.95 -12.90
N GLN A 88 -11.81 15.44 -11.78
CA GLN A 88 -11.88 16.14 -10.49
C GLN A 88 -10.50 16.45 -9.87
N ASN A 89 -9.41 16.25 -10.62
CA ASN A 89 -8.04 16.55 -10.19
C ASN A 89 -7.58 15.80 -8.93
N TRP A 90 -8.16 14.64 -8.64
CA TRP A 90 -7.66 13.79 -7.57
C TRP A 90 -6.32 13.15 -7.96
N ILE A 91 -5.45 12.97 -6.98
CA ILE A 91 -4.18 12.26 -7.14
C ILE A 91 -4.31 10.93 -6.43
N LEU A 92 -4.37 9.84 -7.19
CA LEU A 92 -4.36 8.49 -6.65
C LEU A 92 -2.95 8.14 -6.15
N ARG A 93 -2.83 7.81 -4.85
CA ARG A 93 -1.57 7.44 -4.21
C ARG A 93 -1.37 5.94 -4.11
N ASN A 94 -2.43 5.21 -3.74
CA ASN A 94 -2.42 3.75 -3.61
C ASN A 94 -3.77 3.17 -4.00
N THR A 95 -3.71 1.99 -4.58
CA THR A 95 -4.81 1.03 -4.62
C THR A 95 -4.46 -0.09 -3.64
N VAL A 96 -5.26 -0.22 -2.59
CA VAL A 96 -5.15 -1.28 -1.60
C VAL A 96 -6.13 -2.39 -1.95
N VAL A 97 -5.68 -3.62 -1.90
CA VAL A 97 -6.52 -4.81 -2.01
C VAL A 97 -6.92 -5.24 -0.61
N TRP A 98 -8.19 -5.06 -0.26
CA TRP A 98 -8.74 -5.66 0.94
C TRP A 98 -9.12 -7.12 0.66
N ASP A 99 -8.24 -8.04 1.06
CA ASP A 99 -8.47 -9.48 1.04
C ASP A 99 -9.34 -9.86 2.25
N LYS A 100 -10.57 -10.31 1.98
CA LYS A 100 -11.56 -10.65 3.01
C LYS A 100 -11.27 -11.98 3.71
N MET A 101 -10.32 -12.77 3.24
CA MET A 101 -9.91 -14.08 3.79
C MET A 101 -11.06 -15.10 3.92
N LYS A 102 -12.25 -14.77 3.48
CA LYS A 102 -13.42 -15.65 3.46
C LYS A 102 -13.90 -15.75 2.02
N GLY A 103 -13.84 -16.96 1.48
CA GLY A 103 -14.32 -17.24 0.14
C GLY A 103 -15.80 -16.87 0.03
N ALA A 104 -16.16 -16.10 -0.98
CA ALA A 104 -17.55 -15.95 -1.36
C ALA A 104 -18.03 -17.31 -1.88
N MET A 105 -19.12 -17.85 -1.31
CA MET A 105 -19.79 -19.00 -1.91
C MET A 105 -20.40 -18.57 -3.24
N SER A 106 -19.61 -18.71 -4.30
CA SER A 106 -20.09 -18.43 -5.66
C SER A 106 -20.69 -19.71 -6.24
N GLN A 107 -21.93 -19.60 -6.71
CA GLN A 107 -22.60 -20.66 -7.47
C GLN A 107 -22.25 -20.59 -8.97
N SER A 108 -21.46 -19.63 -9.39
CA SER A 108 -21.04 -19.48 -10.77
C SER A 108 -20.08 -20.60 -11.15
N LYS A 109 -20.30 -21.21 -12.33
CA LYS A 109 -19.44 -22.26 -12.88
C LYS A 109 -18.39 -21.75 -13.84
N ASP A 110 -18.45 -20.48 -14.21
CA ASP A 110 -17.62 -19.83 -15.25
C ASP A 110 -16.97 -18.53 -14.79
N SER A 111 -16.92 -18.27 -13.48
CA SER A 111 -16.19 -17.15 -12.88
C SER A 111 -15.61 -17.52 -11.51
N LEU A 112 -14.55 -16.83 -11.13
CA LEU A 112 -13.95 -16.98 -9.81
C LEU A 112 -14.81 -16.30 -8.72
N GLY A 113 -14.70 -16.78 -7.49
CA GLY A 113 -15.24 -16.09 -6.33
C GLY A 113 -14.55 -14.74 -6.12
N CYS A 114 -15.32 -13.70 -5.79
CA CYS A 114 -14.77 -12.38 -5.49
C CYS A 114 -14.47 -12.28 -4.00
N GLU A 115 -13.19 -12.38 -3.63
CA GLU A 115 -12.74 -12.38 -2.23
C GLU A 115 -12.11 -11.06 -1.79
N TYR A 116 -11.96 -10.10 -2.69
CA TYR A 116 -11.36 -8.82 -2.36
C TYR A 116 -12.24 -7.63 -2.77
N GLU A 117 -11.95 -6.50 -2.16
CA GLU A 117 -12.42 -5.18 -2.59
C GLU A 117 -11.26 -4.20 -2.69
N PRO A 118 -11.23 -3.33 -3.71
CA PRO A 118 -10.26 -2.26 -3.76
C PRO A 118 -10.60 -1.15 -2.78
N MET A 119 -9.56 -0.58 -2.16
CA MET A 119 -9.62 0.64 -1.39
C MET A 119 -8.61 1.64 -1.94
N PHE A 120 -9.07 2.79 -2.36
CA PHE A 120 -8.26 3.80 -3.02
C PHE A 120 -7.87 4.91 -2.05
N HIS A 121 -6.60 5.30 -2.05
CA HIS A 121 -6.11 6.48 -1.33
C HIS A 121 -5.89 7.64 -2.28
N PHE A 122 -6.63 8.71 -2.08
CA PHE A 122 -6.55 9.94 -2.86
C PHE A 122 -6.09 11.12 -2.00
N VAL A 123 -5.40 12.07 -2.65
CA VAL A 123 -5.01 13.36 -2.09
C VAL A 123 -5.21 14.46 -3.13
N LYS A 124 -5.24 15.74 -2.69
CA LYS A 124 -5.32 16.90 -3.59
C LYS A 124 -3.95 17.43 -4.03
N LYS A 125 -2.90 17.23 -3.23
CA LYS A 125 -1.53 17.70 -3.50
C LYS A 125 -0.56 16.53 -3.60
N LYS A 126 0.44 16.64 -4.46
CA LYS A 126 1.47 15.61 -4.65
C LYS A 126 2.35 15.40 -3.42
N THR A 127 2.51 16.45 -2.61
CA THR A 127 3.40 16.50 -1.44
C THR A 127 2.79 17.33 -0.32
N GLY A 128 3.31 17.18 0.90
CA GLY A 128 2.94 18.00 2.05
C GLY A 128 1.74 17.49 2.86
N TYR A 129 0.98 16.51 2.37
CA TYR A 129 -0.09 15.90 3.16
C TYR A 129 0.48 15.07 4.32
N TYR A 130 -0.29 14.98 5.41
CA TYR A 130 0.11 14.19 6.56
C TYR A 130 0.15 12.70 6.21
N TYR A 131 1.26 12.03 6.55
CA TYR A 131 1.44 10.61 6.31
C TYR A 131 2.38 9.99 7.36
N ASN A 132 1.81 9.38 8.41
CA ASN A 132 2.55 8.76 9.49
C ASN A 132 2.78 7.27 9.26
N SER A 133 3.73 6.95 8.40
CA SER A 133 4.05 5.56 8.08
C SER A 133 4.58 4.78 9.29
N ASP A 134 5.22 5.42 10.24
CA ASP A 134 5.84 4.74 11.39
C ASP A 134 4.80 4.20 12.37
N ALA A 135 3.63 4.87 12.47
CA ALA A 135 2.55 4.43 13.36
C ALA A 135 1.87 3.11 12.93
N VAL A 136 2.04 2.70 11.66
CA VAL A 136 1.38 1.51 11.09
C VAL A 136 2.37 0.43 10.63
N ARG A 137 3.67 0.58 10.97
CA ARG A 137 4.68 -0.42 10.59
C ARG A 137 4.39 -1.78 11.21
N LYS A 138 4.69 -2.83 10.47
CA LYS A 138 4.72 -4.19 11.00
C LYS A 138 5.95 -4.37 11.87
N LYS A 139 5.88 -5.26 12.88
CA LYS A 139 7.02 -5.58 13.76
C LYS A 139 8.31 -5.70 12.95
N PRO A 140 9.44 -5.16 13.49
CA PRO A 140 10.73 -5.26 12.82
C PRO A 140 11.09 -6.72 12.58
N ARG A 141 11.62 -7.00 11.40
CA ARG A 141 12.33 -8.25 11.20
C ARG A 141 13.71 -8.11 11.82
N SER A 142 14.15 -9.13 12.52
CA SER A 142 15.47 -9.15 13.15
C SER A 142 16.30 -10.30 12.61
N ALA A 143 17.58 -10.05 12.38
CA ALA A 143 18.54 -11.12 12.19
C ALA A 143 18.70 -11.89 13.50
N ARG A 144 19.12 -13.14 13.40
CA ARG A 144 19.46 -13.99 14.53
C ARG A 144 20.90 -14.47 14.42
N VAL A 145 21.52 -14.70 15.57
CA VAL A 145 22.81 -15.37 15.62
C VAL A 145 22.55 -16.85 15.86
N ALA A 146 23.00 -17.70 14.94
CA ALA A 146 22.87 -19.16 15.03
C ALA A 146 24.25 -19.78 14.79
N ASN A 147 24.75 -20.58 15.73
CA ASN A 147 26.07 -21.23 15.67
C ASN A 147 27.21 -20.22 15.36
N GLY A 148 27.17 -19.03 15.97
CA GLY A 148 28.15 -17.96 15.76
C GLY A 148 28.00 -17.19 14.45
N ALA A 149 27.10 -17.59 13.56
CA ALA A 149 26.83 -16.93 12.28
C ALA A 149 25.58 -16.04 12.37
N VAL A 150 25.64 -14.87 11.73
CA VAL A 150 24.49 -13.99 11.55
C VAL A 150 23.64 -14.48 10.39
N VAL A 151 22.36 -14.73 10.65
CA VAL A 151 21.36 -15.12 9.66
C VAL A 151 20.28 -14.05 9.62
N SER A 152 20.10 -13.40 8.47
CA SER A 152 19.04 -12.39 8.28
C SER A 152 17.64 -13.00 8.39
N ALA A 153 16.64 -12.20 8.66
CA ALA A 153 15.24 -12.64 8.70
C ALA A 153 14.74 -13.24 7.37
N THR A 154 15.44 -12.97 6.27
CA THR A 154 15.17 -13.58 4.96
C THR A 154 15.88 -14.93 4.75
N GLY A 155 16.60 -15.44 5.77
CA GLY A 155 17.35 -16.70 5.70
C GLY A 155 18.72 -16.61 5.01
N VAL A 156 19.16 -15.43 4.61
CA VAL A 156 20.48 -15.24 4.00
C VAL A 156 21.50 -15.02 5.10
N SER A 157 22.51 -15.89 5.17
CA SER A 157 23.61 -15.80 6.14
C SER A 157 24.77 -14.95 5.63
N GLY A 158 25.61 -14.48 6.56
CA GLY A 158 26.88 -13.81 6.23
C GLY A 158 27.78 -14.67 5.34
N VAL A 159 27.79 -16.00 5.57
CA VAL A 159 28.53 -16.96 4.74
C VAL A 159 28.04 -16.94 3.28
N ARG A 160 26.72 -16.86 3.09
CA ARG A 160 26.14 -16.80 1.73
C ARG A 160 26.46 -15.48 1.01
N TYR A 161 26.54 -14.37 1.73
CA TYR A 161 26.99 -13.11 1.14
C TYR A 161 28.48 -13.16 0.78
N ARG A 162 29.34 -13.74 1.63
CA ARG A 162 30.77 -13.96 1.28
C ARG A 162 30.92 -14.75 0.01
N ARG A 163 30.19 -15.88 -0.12
CA ARG A 163 30.20 -16.67 -1.35
C ARG A 163 29.72 -15.89 -2.58
N LYS A 164 28.71 -15.02 -2.42
CA LYS A 164 28.27 -14.17 -3.52
C LYS A 164 29.30 -13.14 -3.95
N ILE A 165 30.07 -12.59 -3.01
CA ILE A 165 31.18 -11.67 -3.32
C ILE A 165 32.27 -12.45 -4.06
N GLU A 166 32.64 -13.62 -3.58
CA GLU A 166 33.65 -14.49 -4.18
C GLU A 166 33.32 -14.85 -5.62
N LEU A 167 32.09 -15.28 -5.87
CA LEU A 167 31.60 -15.75 -7.18
C LEU A 167 31.20 -14.62 -8.14
N SER A 168 31.24 -13.36 -7.73
CA SER A 168 30.89 -12.25 -8.61
C SER A 168 31.95 -12.04 -9.67
N THR A 169 31.56 -12.07 -10.94
CA THR A 169 32.41 -11.80 -12.11
C THR A 169 32.52 -10.31 -12.42
N GLU A 170 31.67 -9.49 -11.83
CA GLU A 170 31.53 -8.04 -12.12
C GLU A 170 32.26 -7.13 -11.12
N LEU A 171 32.81 -7.69 -10.03
CA LEU A 171 33.57 -6.95 -9.04
C LEU A 171 35.06 -6.93 -9.44
N THR A 172 35.69 -5.75 -9.37
CA THR A 172 37.12 -5.65 -9.37
C THR A 172 37.69 -6.23 -8.07
N GLU A 173 39.00 -6.54 -8.04
CA GLU A 173 39.61 -7.07 -6.82
C GLU A 173 39.55 -6.08 -5.66
N GLU A 174 39.75 -4.77 -5.93
CA GLU A 174 39.57 -3.73 -4.91
C GLU A 174 38.16 -3.64 -4.36
N GLN A 175 37.14 -3.73 -5.27
CA GLN A 175 35.75 -3.75 -4.87
C GLN A 175 35.41 -5.00 -4.05
N ARG A 176 36.02 -6.14 -4.36
CA ARG A 176 35.85 -7.40 -3.63
C ARG A 176 36.38 -7.31 -2.19
N ILE A 177 37.60 -6.79 -2.04
CA ILE A 177 38.23 -6.55 -0.73
C ILE A 177 37.37 -5.59 0.10
N SER A 178 36.95 -4.48 -0.51
CA SER A 178 36.08 -3.49 0.14
C SER A 178 34.74 -4.10 0.55
N ALA A 179 34.15 -4.95 -0.29
CA ALA A 179 32.87 -5.65 0.00
C ALA A 179 32.99 -6.61 1.19
N TYR A 180 34.09 -7.36 1.31
CA TYR A 180 34.33 -8.22 2.47
C TYR A 180 34.45 -7.42 3.78
N LYS A 181 35.26 -6.37 3.77
CA LYS A 181 35.46 -5.49 4.92
C LYS A 181 34.14 -4.86 5.39
N ALA A 182 33.36 -4.34 4.44
CA ALA A 182 32.06 -3.73 4.74
C ALA A 182 31.04 -4.76 5.25
N LEU A 183 31.06 -5.99 4.72
CA LEU A 183 30.19 -7.07 5.22
C LEU A 183 30.57 -7.44 6.66
N ASP A 184 31.85 -7.55 6.98
CA ASP A 184 32.30 -7.88 8.34
C ASP A 184 31.90 -6.83 9.36
N ASP A 185 32.04 -5.54 9.02
CA ASP A 185 31.55 -4.45 9.88
C ASP A 185 30.06 -4.57 10.16
N VAL A 186 29.24 -4.79 9.15
CA VAL A 186 27.80 -4.94 9.29
C VAL A 186 27.43 -6.16 10.15
N LEU A 187 28.13 -7.29 9.97
CA LEU A 187 27.89 -8.50 10.77
C LEU A 187 28.23 -8.30 12.25
N GLU A 188 29.32 -7.59 12.56
CA GLU A 188 29.69 -7.25 13.92
C GLU A 188 28.70 -6.28 14.58
N ARG A 189 28.22 -5.28 13.85
CA ARG A 189 27.19 -4.35 14.33
C ARG A 189 25.87 -5.06 14.64
N ILE A 190 25.49 -6.10 13.89
CA ILE A 190 24.32 -6.94 14.21
C ILE A 190 24.57 -7.76 15.47
N LYS A 191 25.74 -8.37 15.65
CA LYS A 191 26.07 -9.12 16.85
C LYS A 191 26.03 -8.25 18.10
N LYS A 192 26.43 -6.98 17.98
CA LYS A 192 26.36 -5.98 19.07
C LYS A 192 24.95 -5.43 19.30
N GLY A 193 23.97 -5.76 18.44
CA GLY A 193 22.61 -5.23 18.53
C GLY A 193 22.43 -3.80 18.02
N GLU A 194 23.44 -3.23 17.36
CA GLU A 194 23.38 -1.89 16.76
C GLU A 194 22.53 -1.83 15.49
N LEU A 195 22.37 -2.96 14.82
CA LEU A 195 21.56 -3.13 13.61
C LEU A 195 20.61 -4.32 13.78
N SER A 196 19.37 -4.16 13.39
CA SER A 196 18.37 -5.23 13.46
C SER A 196 18.50 -6.26 12.35
N ASP A 197 18.73 -5.82 11.12
CA ASP A 197 18.90 -6.70 9.95
C ASP A 197 19.36 -5.90 8.72
N PHE A 198 19.83 -6.59 7.67
CA PHE A 198 20.31 -5.99 6.44
C PHE A 198 20.07 -6.88 5.21
N ARG A 199 20.18 -6.26 4.05
CA ARG A 199 20.34 -6.91 2.75
C ARG A 199 21.49 -6.29 2.01
N MET A 200 22.45 -7.10 1.55
CA MET A 200 23.52 -6.66 0.67
C MET A 200 23.15 -6.93 -0.79
N VAL A 201 23.28 -5.92 -1.62
CA VAL A 201 23.16 -6.01 -3.07
C VAL A 201 24.56 -5.91 -3.65
N ILE A 202 24.94 -6.87 -4.48
CA ILE A 202 26.26 -7.01 -5.09
C ILE A 202 26.07 -6.90 -6.59
N LYS A 203 26.96 -6.19 -7.27
CA LYS A 203 26.98 -6.04 -8.72
C LYS A 203 27.06 -7.42 -9.40
N GLY A 204 26.22 -7.64 -10.39
CA GLY A 204 26.12 -8.90 -11.14
C GLY A 204 25.80 -8.66 -12.60
N ALA A 205 26.14 -9.62 -13.46
CA ALA A 205 26.04 -9.55 -14.91
C ALA A 205 24.62 -9.23 -15.45
N ASN A 206 23.57 -9.56 -14.67
CA ASN A 206 22.18 -9.40 -15.10
C ASN A 206 21.44 -8.24 -14.41
N GLN A 207 22.17 -7.33 -13.78
CA GLN A 207 21.52 -6.15 -13.21
C GLN A 207 21.11 -5.17 -14.31
N ARG A 208 19.82 -5.10 -14.57
CA ARG A 208 19.25 -4.08 -15.46
C ARG A 208 19.52 -2.70 -14.90
N VAL A 209 20.29 -1.89 -15.61
CA VAL A 209 20.31 -0.45 -15.44
C VAL A 209 18.97 0.06 -15.95
N THR A 210 18.13 0.54 -15.07
CA THR A 210 16.71 0.84 -15.33
C THR A 210 16.48 2.00 -16.32
N ASN A 211 17.52 2.77 -16.67
CA ASN A 211 17.43 3.81 -17.71
C ASN A 211 18.70 3.74 -18.54
N GLY A 212 18.54 3.51 -19.83
CA GLY A 212 19.64 3.36 -20.80
C GLY A 212 20.60 4.56 -20.95
N ASN A 213 20.59 5.51 -20.04
CA ASN A 213 21.48 6.65 -20.00
C ASN A 213 22.40 6.56 -18.79
N THR A 214 23.61 6.02 -19.01
CA THR A 214 24.63 5.82 -17.99
C THR A 214 25.28 7.12 -17.50
N SER A 215 25.05 8.24 -18.17
CA SER A 215 25.69 9.54 -17.87
C SER A 215 25.11 10.24 -16.63
N ASN A 216 23.92 9.86 -16.14
CA ASN A 216 23.23 10.51 -15.01
C ASN A 216 22.80 9.52 -13.93
N LEU A 217 23.65 8.56 -13.58
CA LEU A 217 23.41 7.65 -12.48
C LEU A 217 23.46 8.41 -11.14
N SER A 218 22.42 8.25 -10.33
CA SER A 218 22.33 8.84 -8.99
C SER A 218 22.00 7.79 -7.92
N GLY A 219 22.28 8.12 -6.66
CA GLY A 219 21.92 7.28 -5.53
C GLY A 219 22.52 5.87 -5.58
N ARG A 220 21.69 4.84 -5.36
CA ARG A 220 22.11 3.43 -5.26
C ARG A 220 22.69 2.86 -6.56
N ALA A 221 22.24 3.33 -7.71
CA ALA A 221 22.76 2.89 -8.99
C ALA A 221 24.22 3.35 -9.17
N LYS A 222 24.52 4.58 -8.77
CA LYS A 222 25.89 5.12 -8.74
C LYS A 222 26.76 4.36 -7.73
N GLU A 223 26.25 4.16 -6.51
CA GLU A 223 26.98 3.41 -5.48
C GLU A 223 27.32 1.98 -5.93
N LEU A 224 26.38 1.30 -6.61
CA LEU A 224 26.62 -0.03 -7.15
C LEU A 224 27.66 -0.03 -8.27
N GLN A 225 27.69 1.00 -9.09
CA GLN A 225 28.71 1.14 -10.15
C GLN A 225 30.09 1.43 -9.56
N ASP A 226 30.20 2.37 -8.62
CA ASP A 226 31.45 2.85 -8.07
C ASP A 226 32.06 1.84 -7.09
N LYS A 227 31.25 1.31 -6.15
CA LYS A 227 31.72 0.41 -5.09
C LYS A 227 31.51 -1.08 -5.40
N GLY A 228 30.67 -1.41 -6.38
CA GLY A 228 30.29 -2.79 -6.70
C GLY A 228 29.25 -3.40 -5.75
N PHE A 229 28.83 -2.71 -4.71
CA PHE A 229 27.81 -3.15 -3.75
C PHE A 229 27.18 -2.00 -3.00
N TYR A 230 26.02 -2.27 -2.36
CA TYR A 230 25.41 -1.40 -1.34
C TYR A 230 24.61 -2.21 -0.32
N PHE A 231 24.33 -1.60 0.84
CA PHE A 231 23.50 -2.18 1.87
C PHE A 231 22.12 -1.53 1.94
N LEU A 232 21.13 -2.35 2.19
CA LEU A 232 19.80 -1.95 2.62
C LEU A 232 19.66 -2.35 4.10
N PHE A 233 19.52 -1.36 4.97
CA PHE A 233 19.25 -1.60 6.38
C PHE A 233 17.74 -1.57 6.61
N TYR A 234 17.24 -2.48 7.44
CA TYR A 234 15.85 -2.49 7.83
C TYR A 234 15.58 -1.37 8.82
N ASN A 235 14.42 -0.72 8.69
CA ASN A 235 14.02 0.32 9.60
C ASN A 235 13.81 -0.29 11.01
N PRO A 236 14.38 0.29 12.08
CA PRO A 236 14.20 -0.21 13.44
C PRO A 236 12.73 -0.21 13.89
N ASN A 237 11.91 0.70 13.34
CA ASN A 237 10.47 0.76 13.61
C ASN A 237 9.67 -0.31 12.86
N GLY A 238 10.32 -1.12 12.02
CA GLY A 238 9.67 -2.19 11.27
C GLY A 238 9.51 -1.93 9.78
N SER A 239 8.88 -2.88 9.10
CA SER A 239 8.60 -2.79 7.66
C SER A 239 7.33 -2.00 7.39
N MET A 240 7.31 -1.28 6.26
CA MET A 240 6.07 -0.69 5.74
C MET A 240 4.99 -1.77 5.58
N ILE A 241 3.76 -1.40 5.82
CA ILE A 241 2.62 -2.24 5.46
C ILE A 241 2.53 -2.37 3.94
N SER A 242 2.07 -3.52 3.48
CA SER A 242 1.81 -3.75 2.05
C SER A 242 0.47 -3.11 1.65
N ASP A 243 0.22 -3.07 0.36
CA ASP A 243 -1.05 -2.68 -0.25
C ASP A 243 -2.06 -3.84 -0.35
N VAL A 244 -1.76 -5.00 0.24
CA VAL A 244 -2.68 -6.11 0.43
C VAL A 244 -2.96 -6.27 1.91
N TRP A 245 -4.22 -6.03 2.30
CA TRP A 245 -4.68 -6.07 3.70
C TRP A 245 -5.60 -7.26 3.90
N GLN A 246 -5.18 -8.17 4.76
CA GLN A 246 -5.95 -9.34 5.15
C GLN A 246 -6.76 -9.00 6.39
N ILE A 247 -8.03 -8.65 6.19
CA ILE A 247 -8.95 -8.23 7.25
C ILE A 247 -10.26 -9.00 7.09
N VAL A 248 -10.64 -9.73 8.14
CA VAL A 248 -11.90 -10.47 8.13
C VAL A 248 -13.08 -9.48 8.18
N PRO A 249 -14.10 -9.62 7.32
CA PRO A 249 -15.32 -8.81 7.40
C PRO A 249 -15.99 -8.93 8.76
N GLU A 250 -16.66 -7.85 9.19
CA GLU A 250 -17.47 -7.85 10.41
C GLU A 250 -18.56 -8.91 10.37
N ASP A 251 -18.79 -9.55 11.53
CA ASP A 251 -19.96 -10.39 11.71
C ASP A 251 -21.20 -9.52 11.90
N THR A 252 -22.19 -9.76 11.05
CA THR A 252 -23.45 -9.00 11.05
C THR A 252 -24.57 -9.66 11.87
N GLN A 253 -24.32 -10.82 12.47
CA GLN A 253 -25.30 -11.51 13.31
C GLN A 253 -25.69 -10.62 14.51
N GLY A 254 -27.00 -10.34 14.61
CA GLY A 254 -27.55 -9.52 15.70
C GLY A 254 -27.56 -8.00 15.46
N ARG A 255 -27.02 -7.48 14.37
CA ARG A 255 -27.08 -6.06 14.02
C ARG A 255 -28.33 -5.73 13.18
N LYS A 256 -29.29 -5.01 13.79
CA LYS A 256 -30.58 -4.68 13.15
C LYS A 256 -30.53 -3.53 12.14
N LEU A 257 -29.48 -2.70 12.15
CA LEU A 257 -29.47 -1.42 11.43
C LEU A 257 -28.54 -1.34 10.21
N HIS A 258 -27.55 -2.23 10.07
CA HIS A 258 -26.64 -2.20 8.94
C HIS A 258 -26.22 -3.62 8.52
N PHE A 259 -26.52 -3.98 7.28
CA PHE A 259 -26.33 -5.35 6.77
C PHE A 259 -24.92 -5.66 6.30
N ALA A 260 -24.02 -4.69 6.17
CA ALA A 260 -22.64 -4.88 5.73
C ALA A 260 -21.74 -3.74 6.19
N PRO A 261 -21.50 -3.59 7.49
CA PRO A 261 -20.48 -2.65 7.96
C PRO A 261 -19.11 -3.15 7.50
N PHE A 262 -18.23 -2.21 7.13
CA PHE A 262 -16.82 -2.55 6.97
C PHE A 262 -16.17 -2.69 8.36
N PRO A 263 -15.14 -3.53 8.50
CA PRO A 263 -14.49 -3.76 9.79
C PRO A 263 -13.74 -2.52 10.28
N GLU A 264 -13.69 -2.33 11.59
CA GLU A 264 -12.97 -1.22 12.22
C GLU A 264 -11.50 -1.15 11.77
N ASP A 265 -10.83 -2.29 11.68
CA ASP A 265 -9.42 -2.36 11.27
C ASP A 265 -9.19 -1.82 9.85
N LEU A 266 -10.19 -1.90 8.96
CA LEU A 266 -10.10 -1.33 7.61
C LEU A 266 -10.06 0.21 7.64
N VAL A 267 -10.72 0.83 8.62
CA VAL A 267 -10.81 2.29 8.78
C VAL A 267 -9.67 2.83 9.63
N LYS A 268 -9.29 2.08 10.65
CA LYS A 268 -8.25 2.46 11.62
C LYS A 268 -6.92 2.76 10.95
N THR A 269 -6.46 1.90 10.04
CA THR A 269 -5.19 2.08 9.34
C THR A 269 -5.16 3.39 8.53
N PRO A 270 -6.13 3.70 7.65
CA PRO A 270 -6.24 4.99 6.96
C PRO A 270 -6.19 6.20 7.89
N ILE A 271 -6.95 6.18 8.97
CA ILE A 271 -7.02 7.30 9.92
C ILE A 271 -5.68 7.53 10.61
N ILE A 272 -5.06 6.48 11.17
CA ILE A 272 -3.75 6.60 11.83
C ILE A 272 -2.68 7.08 10.84
N LEU A 273 -2.77 6.62 9.59
CA LEU A 273 -1.79 6.95 8.56
C LEU A 273 -1.89 8.39 8.09
N THR A 274 -3.12 8.91 7.91
CA THR A 274 -3.36 10.13 7.12
C THR A 274 -4.17 11.21 7.81
N CYS A 275 -4.66 11.00 9.04
CA CYS A 275 -5.25 12.05 9.86
C CYS A 275 -4.25 12.52 10.92
N PRO A 276 -3.89 13.80 10.99
CA PRO A 276 -3.03 14.30 12.05
C PRO A 276 -3.70 14.19 13.43
N PRO A 277 -2.93 14.10 14.54
CA PRO A 277 -3.50 14.15 15.88
C PRO A 277 -4.36 15.40 16.08
N GLY A 278 -5.59 15.20 16.58
CA GLY A 278 -6.58 16.29 16.74
C GLY A 278 -7.26 16.70 15.43
N GLY A 279 -7.00 16.03 14.32
CA GLY A 279 -7.67 16.27 13.05
C GLY A 279 -9.12 15.76 13.05
N ILE A 280 -9.91 16.22 12.08
CA ILE A 280 -11.32 15.87 11.90
C ILE A 280 -11.42 14.76 10.83
N VAL A 281 -12.19 13.68 11.17
CA VAL A 281 -12.49 12.57 10.27
C VAL A 281 -13.96 12.61 9.89
#